data_10580c7ea76787a56aeb3aec2019634e
#
_entry.id   10580c7ea76787a56aeb3aec2019634e
#
_cell.length_a   1.000
_cell.length_b   1.000
_cell.length_c   1.000
_cell.angle_alpha   90.00
_cell.angle_beta   90.00
_cell.angle_gamma   90.00
#
_symmetry.space_group_name_H-M   'P 1'
#
loop_
_entity.id
_entity.type
_entity.pdbx_description
1 polymer ?
#
loop_
_entity_poly.entity_id
_entity_poly.type
_entity_poly.pdbx_seq_one_letter_code
_entity_poly.pdbx_strand_id
1 'polypeptide(L)'
;MFKKTLITTIALCSTASAAWSQATLISNETGVETSTEFVSVPGSGYGPWSFAPCAGCESIVLRLDDTSQYYVGKQAVPLATLRKYAARGASHLDVFYETKSRHVTRLILRTQLDPADVRRNIAHVAQDV
;
A
#
# COMPACT_ATOMS: atom_id res chain seq x y z
N MET A 1 66.73 40.96 26.95
CA MET A 1 65.90 40.87 25.72
C MET A 1 65.17 39.57 25.77
N PHE A 2 63.89 39.62 26.13
CA PHE A 2 63.05 38.43 26.14
C PHE A 2 62.19 38.39 24.85
N LYS A 3 62.48 37.44 23.99
CA LYS A 3 61.65 37.16 22.84
C LYS A 3 60.47 36.34 23.31
N LYS A 4 59.30 36.98 23.36
CA LYS A 4 58.03 36.26 23.58
C LYS A 4 57.60 35.59 22.28
N THR A 5 57.78 34.30 22.23
CA THR A 5 57.25 33.48 21.15
C THR A 5 55.77 33.27 21.33
N LEU A 6 54.95 33.89 20.50
CA LEU A 6 53.52 33.74 20.49
C LEU A 6 53.17 32.44 19.74
N ILE A 7 52.77 31.43 20.49
CA ILE A 7 52.29 30.18 19.89
C ILE A 7 50.82 30.37 19.55
N THR A 8 50.54 30.59 18.28
CA THR A 8 49.14 30.65 17.82
C THR A 8 48.65 29.22 17.62
N THR A 9 47.84 28.78 18.55
CA THR A 9 47.19 27.48 18.44
C THR A 9 45.99 27.64 17.48
N ILE A 10 46.13 27.10 16.27
CA ILE A 10 45.04 27.02 15.30
C ILE A 10 44.19 25.84 15.70
N ALA A 11 43.01 26.11 16.28
CA ALA A 11 42.01 25.11 16.52
C ALA A 11 41.34 24.74 15.19
N LEU A 12 41.68 23.57 14.65
CA LEU A 12 40.94 22.99 13.54
C LEU A 12 39.58 22.53 14.06
N CYS A 13 38.57 23.35 13.81
CA CYS A 13 37.18 22.88 13.91
C CYS A 13 36.92 21.90 12.78
N SER A 14 37.04 20.61 13.06
CA SER A 14 36.52 19.56 12.19
C SER A 14 35.01 19.62 12.22
N THR A 15 34.41 20.30 11.26
CA THR A 15 32.96 20.20 11.00
C THR A 15 32.72 18.80 10.44
N ALA A 16 32.29 17.89 11.30
CA ALA A 16 31.75 16.62 10.88
C ALA A 16 30.46 16.92 10.10
N SER A 17 30.57 16.95 8.78
CA SER A 17 29.42 16.95 7.90
C SER A 17 28.70 15.64 8.10
N ALA A 18 27.63 15.64 8.90
CA ALA A 18 26.73 14.51 8.98
C ALA A 18 26.12 14.34 7.57
N ALA A 19 26.67 13.40 6.82
CA ALA A 19 26.07 12.98 5.57
C ALA A 19 24.73 12.33 5.91
N TRP A 20 23.65 13.08 5.80
CA TRP A 20 22.31 12.55 5.87
C TRP A 20 22.12 11.70 4.61
N SER A 21 22.30 10.40 4.78
CA SER A 21 21.86 9.41 3.79
C SER A 21 20.35 9.58 3.64
N GLN A 22 19.91 10.34 2.67
CA GLN A 22 18.53 10.28 2.25
C GLN A 22 18.33 8.90 1.63
N ALA A 23 17.77 7.99 2.44
CA ALA A 23 17.23 6.76 1.90
C ALA A 23 16.14 7.16 0.92
N THR A 24 16.46 7.14 -0.36
CA THR A 24 15.46 7.24 -1.41
C THR A 24 14.63 5.97 -1.30
N LEU A 25 13.43 6.08 -0.72
CA LEU A 25 12.43 5.03 -0.77
C LEU A 25 12.07 4.87 -2.24
N ILE A 26 12.77 3.97 -2.92
CA ILE A 26 12.33 3.50 -4.21
C ILE A 26 11.13 2.64 -3.90
N SER A 27 9.94 3.22 -4.04
CA SER A 27 8.71 2.46 -3.97
C SER A 27 8.70 1.47 -5.13
N ASN A 28 8.92 0.20 -4.83
CA ASN A 28 8.77 -0.89 -5.80
C ASN A 28 7.29 -1.29 -5.96
N GLU A 29 6.40 -0.50 -5.43
CA GLU A 29 4.96 -0.72 -5.49
C GLU A 29 4.36 0.01 -6.69
N THR A 30 3.58 -0.71 -7.49
CA THR A 30 2.80 -0.17 -8.60
C THR A 30 1.34 -0.13 -8.20
N GLY A 31 0.66 0.98 -8.49
CA GLY A 31 -0.77 1.14 -8.30
C GLY A 31 -1.52 1.08 -9.61
N VAL A 32 -2.62 0.34 -9.64
CA VAL A 32 -3.56 0.29 -10.76
C VAL A 32 -4.94 0.67 -10.26
N GLU A 33 -5.52 1.68 -10.89
CA GLU A 33 -6.90 2.10 -10.64
C GLU A 33 -7.83 1.41 -11.63
N THR A 34 -8.88 0.78 -11.12
CA THR A 34 -9.88 0.10 -11.92
C THR A 34 -11.26 0.19 -11.24
N SER A 35 -12.22 -0.52 -11.79
CA SER A 35 -13.60 -0.59 -11.27
C SER A 35 -14.03 -2.04 -11.16
N THR A 36 -14.90 -2.32 -10.21
CA THR A 36 -15.54 -3.64 -10.08
C THR A 36 -16.48 -3.99 -11.24
N GLU A 37 -16.74 -3.04 -12.14
CA GLU A 37 -17.41 -3.32 -13.42
C GLU A 37 -16.55 -4.15 -14.37
N PHE A 38 -15.23 -3.94 -14.34
CA PHE A 38 -14.27 -4.62 -15.22
C PHE A 38 -13.54 -5.76 -14.52
N VAL A 39 -13.41 -5.70 -13.20
CA VAL A 39 -12.55 -6.59 -12.42
C VAL A 39 -13.34 -7.28 -11.34
N SER A 40 -13.33 -8.59 -11.34
CA SER A 40 -13.85 -9.39 -10.24
C SER A 40 -12.82 -9.43 -9.10
N VAL A 41 -13.26 -9.17 -7.90
CA VAL A 41 -12.41 -9.27 -6.69
C VAL A 41 -11.91 -10.71 -6.55
N PRO A 42 -10.69 -10.93 -6.02
CA PRO A 42 -10.18 -12.29 -5.85
C PRO A 42 -11.14 -13.19 -5.07
N GLY A 43 -11.32 -14.40 -5.55
CA GLY A 43 -12.13 -15.42 -4.87
C GLY A 43 -11.42 -16.11 -3.71
N SER A 44 -10.08 -16.06 -3.70
CA SER A 44 -9.22 -16.65 -2.68
C SER A 44 -8.11 -15.68 -2.31
N GLY A 45 -7.68 -15.70 -1.06
CA GLY A 45 -6.52 -14.95 -0.55
C GLY A 45 -5.17 -15.55 -0.93
N TYR A 46 -5.15 -16.63 -1.69
CA TYR A 46 -3.95 -17.32 -2.12
C TYR A 46 -3.97 -17.63 -3.61
N GLY A 47 -2.80 -17.55 -4.22
CA GLY A 47 -2.59 -17.96 -5.58
C GLY A 47 -2.68 -16.85 -6.60
N PRO A 48 -2.73 -17.22 -7.89
CA PRO A 48 -2.76 -16.24 -8.97
C PRO A 48 -4.12 -15.56 -9.09
N TRP A 49 -4.07 -14.29 -9.44
CA TRP A 49 -5.25 -13.49 -9.75
C TRP A 49 -4.99 -12.69 -11.02
N SER A 50 -5.81 -12.92 -12.02
CA SER A 50 -5.70 -12.28 -13.34
C SER A 50 -6.89 -11.37 -13.58
N PHE A 51 -6.62 -10.17 -14.08
CA PHE A 51 -7.66 -9.22 -14.44
C PHE A 51 -7.19 -8.28 -15.56
N ALA A 52 -8.14 -7.74 -16.31
CA ALA A 52 -7.91 -6.65 -17.23
C ALA A 52 -8.46 -5.35 -16.62
N PRO A 53 -7.64 -4.32 -16.40
CA PRO A 53 -8.07 -3.13 -15.65
C PRO A 53 -9.05 -2.22 -16.41
N CYS A 54 -9.22 -2.45 -17.72
CA CYS A 54 -10.20 -1.74 -18.53
C CYS A 54 -10.65 -2.62 -19.69
N ALA A 55 -11.73 -2.20 -20.38
CA ALA A 55 -12.16 -2.84 -21.63
C ALA A 55 -11.07 -2.69 -22.69
N GLY A 56 -10.58 -3.82 -23.21
CA GLY A 56 -9.50 -3.84 -24.21
C GLY A 56 -8.08 -3.70 -23.66
N CYS A 57 -7.92 -3.56 -22.35
CA CYS A 57 -6.62 -3.59 -21.71
C CYS A 57 -6.04 -5.01 -21.69
N GLU A 58 -4.71 -5.12 -21.66
CA GLU A 58 -4.03 -6.39 -21.44
C GLU A 58 -4.29 -6.90 -20.03
N SER A 59 -4.40 -8.23 -19.89
CA SER A 59 -4.53 -8.88 -18.58
C SER A 59 -3.26 -8.76 -17.78
N ILE A 60 -3.43 -8.45 -16.50
CA ILE A 60 -2.37 -8.42 -15.50
C ILE A 60 -2.53 -9.66 -14.63
N VAL A 61 -1.44 -10.39 -14.42
CA VAL A 61 -1.40 -11.54 -13.51
C VAL A 61 -0.62 -11.17 -12.26
N LEU A 62 -1.28 -11.23 -11.12
CA LEU A 62 -0.72 -10.96 -9.82
C LEU A 62 -0.85 -12.19 -8.90
N ARG A 63 -0.21 -12.14 -7.75
CA ARG A 63 -0.25 -13.21 -6.74
C ARG A 63 -0.72 -12.65 -5.42
N LEU A 64 -1.57 -13.42 -4.75
CA LEU A 64 -2.06 -13.15 -3.41
C LEU A 64 -1.46 -14.14 -2.41
N ASP A 65 -1.22 -13.70 -1.21
CA ASP A 65 -0.84 -14.53 -0.08
C ASP A 65 -1.40 -13.95 1.24
N ASP A 66 -1.02 -14.53 2.36
CA ASP A 66 -1.46 -14.12 3.71
C ASP A 66 -0.98 -12.74 4.13
N THR A 67 0.00 -12.17 3.43
CA THR A 67 0.49 -10.80 3.67
C THR A 67 -0.29 -9.74 2.89
N SER A 68 -1.11 -10.13 1.93
CA SER A 68 -1.97 -9.22 1.18
C SER A 68 -3.03 -8.61 2.09
N GLN A 69 -3.20 -7.30 2.00
CA GLN A 69 -4.14 -6.55 2.84
C GLN A 69 -5.31 -6.04 2.03
N TYR A 70 -6.48 -5.95 2.67
CA TYR A 70 -7.72 -5.52 2.04
C TYR A 70 -8.33 -4.37 2.83
N TYR A 71 -8.85 -3.38 2.10
CA TYR A 71 -9.48 -2.20 2.69
C TYR A 71 -10.79 -1.87 2.00
N VAL A 72 -11.76 -1.44 2.79
CA VAL A 72 -12.95 -0.74 2.31
C VAL A 72 -12.82 0.71 2.79
N GLY A 73 -12.57 1.62 1.87
CA GLY A 73 -12.16 2.97 2.21
C GLY A 73 -10.84 2.97 2.99
N LYS A 74 -10.86 3.46 4.21
CA LYS A 74 -9.69 3.50 5.11
C LYS A 74 -9.68 2.36 6.13
N GLN A 75 -10.70 1.49 6.10
CA GLN A 75 -10.86 0.43 7.08
C GLN A 75 -10.28 -0.89 6.57
N ALA A 76 -9.35 -1.47 7.32
CA ALA A 76 -8.84 -2.81 7.05
C ALA A 76 -9.93 -3.86 7.29
N VAL A 77 -10.11 -4.76 6.34
CA VAL A 77 -11.16 -5.78 6.36
C VAL A 77 -10.61 -7.13 5.87
N PRO A 78 -11.25 -8.25 6.22
CA PRO A 78 -10.99 -9.54 5.58
C PRO A 78 -11.41 -9.54 4.11
N LEU A 79 -10.83 -10.41 3.30
CA LEU A 79 -11.20 -10.56 1.88
C LEU A 79 -12.69 -10.85 1.69
N ALA A 80 -13.29 -11.67 2.54
CA ALA A 80 -14.71 -11.99 2.49
C ALA A 80 -15.59 -10.72 2.63
N THR A 81 -15.19 -9.80 3.50
CA THR A 81 -15.86 -8.51 3.68
C THR A 81 -15.68 -7.62 2.45
N LEU A 82 -14.48 -7.54 1.90
CA LEU A 82 -14.21 -6.81 0.65
C LEU A 82 -15.12 -7.30 -0.48
N ARG A 83 -15.22 -8.60 -0.66
CA ARG A 83 -16.09 -9.23 -1.68
C ARG A 83 -17.56 -8.89 -1.48
N LYS A 84 -18.02 -8.87 -0.24
CA LYS A 84 -19.39 -8.52 0.12
C LYS A 84 -19.74 -7.08 -0.26
N TYR A 85 -18.81 -6.13 -0.02
CA TYR A 85 -19.00 -4.74 -0.42
C TYR A 85 -18.88 -4.55 -1.93
N ALA A 86 -17.99 -5.25 -2.58
CA ALA A 86 -17.85 -5.21 -4.04
C ALA A 86 -19.09 -5.72 -4.77
N ALA A 87 -19.81 -6.67 -4.18
CA ALA A 87 -21.06 -7.22 -4.74
C ALA A 87 -22.25 -6.27 -4.66
N ARG A 88 -22.16 -5.18 -3.90
CA ARG A 88 -23.26 -4.21 -3.71
C ARG A 88 -23.42 -3.23 -4.86
N GLY A 89 -22.50 -3.19 -5.78
CA GLY A 89 -22.54 -2.31 -6.94
C GLY A 89 -21.18 -1.94 -7.46
N ALA A 90 -21.13 -1.24 -8.59
CA ALA A 90 -19.90 -0.75 -9.17
C ALA A 90 -19.19 0.21 -8.23
N SER A 91 -17.93 -0.07 -7.95
CA SER A 91 -17.07 0.70 -7.06
C SER A 91 -15.67 0.83 -7.64
N HIS A 92 -15.00 1.89 -7.28
CA HIS A 92 -13.61 2.10 -7.63
C HIS A 92 -12.72 1.13 -6.85
N LEU A 93 -11.81 0.46 -7.53
CA LEU A 93 -10.87 -0.50 -6.94
C LEU A 93 -9.45 -0.09 -7.25
N ASP A 94 -8.66 0.13 -6.20
CA ASP A 94 -7.22 0.37 -6.32
C ASP A 94 -6.47 -0.92 -5.99
N VAL A 95 -5.60 -1.34 -6.90
CA VAL A 95 -4.76 -2.51 -6.75
C VAL A 95 -3.31 -2.07 -6.61
N PHE A 96 -2.69 -2.42 -5.50
CA PHE A 96 -1.27 -2.16 -5.25
C PHE A 96 -0.50 -3.46 -5.19
N TYR A 97 0.59 -3.53 -5.94
CA TYR A 97 1.41 -4.72 -6.00
C TYR A 97 2.88 -4.38 -6.13
N GLU A 98 3.73 -5.28 -5.69
CA GLU A 98 5.16 -5.18 -5.87
C GLU A 98 5.52 -5.47 -7.33
N THR A 99 6.25 -4.54 -7.96
CA THR A 99 6.52 -4.56 -9.39
C THR A 99 7.30 -5.81 -9.85
N LYS A 100 8.25 -6.26 -9.06
CA LYS A 100 9.11 -7.40 -9.42
C LYS A 100 8.47 -8.76 -9.16
N SER A 101 7.96 -8.95 -7.95
CA SER A 101 7.37 -10.22 -7.54
C SER A 101 5.94 -10.43 -8.03
N ARG A 102 5.27 -9.36 -8.44
CA ARG A 102 3.85 -9.36 -8.79
C ARG A 102 2.93 -9.75 -7.62
N HIS A 103 3.42 -9.59 -6.42
CA HIS A 103 2.70 -9.86 -5.19
C HIS A 103 1.77 -8.69 -4.84
N VAL A 104 0.49 -8.96 -4.62
CA VAL A 104 -0.49 -7.95 -4.21
C VAL A 104 -0.21 -7.55 -2.76
N THR A 105 0.11 -6.28 -2.54
CA THR A 105 0.34 -5.74 -1.21
C THR A 105 -0.96 -5.31 -0.55
N ARG A 106 -1.85 -4.68 -1.31
CA ARG A 106 -3.16 -4.24 -0.82
C ARG A 106 -4.17 -4.03 -1.94
N LEU A 107 -5.42 -4.25 -1.61
CA LEU A 107 -6.58 -3.90 -2.41
C LEU A 107 -7.43 -2.90 -1.64
N ILE A 108 -7.80 -1.80 -2.26
CA ILE A 108 -8.62 -0.77 -1.64
C ILE A 108 -9.89 -0.57 -2.47
N LEU A 109 -11.01 -0.93 -1.88
CA LEU A 109 -12.32 -0.64 -2.45
C LEU A 109 -12.76 0.73 -1.97
N ARG A 110 -12.90 1.67 -2.90
CA ARG A 110 -13.45 3.00 -2.61
C ARG A 110 -14.96 2.95 -2.82
N THR A 111 -15.67 3.02 -1.74
CA THR A 111 -17.12 3.09 -1.74
C THR A 111 -17.57 4.41 -1.15
N GLN A 112 -18.75 4.88 -1.56
CA GLN A 112 -19.38 6.07 -0.98
C GLN A 112 -20.08 5.76 0.34
N LEU A 113 -19.97 4.55 0.85
CA LEU A 113 -20.55 4.18 2.14
C LEU A 113 -19.85 4.92 3.28
N ASP A 114 -20.63 5.34 4.26
CA ASP A 114 -20.10 5.97 5.46
C ASP A 114 -19.12 5.02 6.15
N PRO A 115 -17.92 5.48 6.54
CA PRO A 115 -16.97 4.69 7.31
C PRO A 115 -17.57 4.11 8.61
N ALA A 116 -18.57 4.78 9.20
CA ALA A 116 -19.26 4.28 10.38
C ALA A 116 -20.13 3.05 10.05
N ASP A 117 -20.72 2.98 8.88
CA ASP A 117 -21.51 1.80 8.43
C ASP A 117 -20.60 0.62 8.17
N VAL A 118 -19.43 0.85 7.59
CA VAL A 118 -18.42 -0.19 7.38
C VAL A 118 -17.99 -0.80 8.72
N ARG A 119 -17.70 0.03 9.72
CA ARG A 119 -17.31 -0.45 11.05
C ARG A 119 -18.41 -1.25 11.75
N ARG A 120 -19.67 -0.82 11.64
CA ARG A 120 -20.80 -1.54 12.22
C ARG A 120 -20.98 -2.92 11.63
N ASN A 121 -20.83 -3.05 10.31
CA ASN A 121 -20.95 -4.33 9.63
C ASN A 121 -19.79 -5.28 9.96
N ILE A 122 -18.59 -4.77 10.18
CA ILE A 122 -17.44 -5.59 10.61
C ILE A 122 -17.69 -6.15 12.02
N ALA A 123 -18.22 -5.35 12.94
CA ALA A 123 -18.55 -5.78 14.29
C ALA A 123 -19.61 -6.91 14.27
N HIS A 124 -20.59 -6.87 13.37
CA HIS A 124 -21.57 -7.93 13.21
C HIS A 124 -20.96 -9.24 12.68
N VAL A 125 -20.06 -9.17 11.71
CA VAL A 125 -19.37 -10.36 11.17
C VAL A 125 -18.49 -11.02 12.23
N ALA A 126 -17.86 -10.24 13.10
CA ALA A 126 -17.04 -10.78 14.19
C ALA A 126 -17.85 -11.48 15.30
N GLN A 127 -19.16 -11.22 15.39
CA GLN A 127 -20.06 -11.86 16.36
C GLN A 127 -20.69 -13.17 15.85
N ASP A 128 -20.65 -13.40 14.55
CA ASP A 128 -21.24 -14.59 13.89
C ASP A 128 -20.24 -15.76 13.72
N VAL A 129 -19.08 -15.64 14.32
CA VAL A 129 -18.03 -16.67 14.30
C VAL A 129 -18.04 -17.50 15.58
#